data_39aa31cec0eba90556e8242089beb504
#
_entry.id   39aa31cec0eba90556e8242089beb504
#
_cell.length_a   1.000
_cell.length_b   1.000
_cell.length_c   1.000
_cell.angle_alpha   90.00
_cell.angle_beta   90.00
_cell.angle_gamma   90.00
#
_symmetry.space_group_name_H-M   'P 1'
#
loop_
_entity.id
_entity.type
_entity.pdbx_description
1 polymer ?
#
loop_
_entity_poly.entity_id
_entity_poly.type
_entity_poly.pdbx_seq_one_letter_code
_entity_poly.pdbx_strand_id
1 'polypeptide(L)'
;MDELAPSGIRKVNEKALAMERAGETVIHFELGRPDFDTPEYIKKACIADIEKGDVFYTSNFGTMELREAIAWKLKTQNNVDYKPSEIIVSVGLSEAVFDVMTAILDEGDEILVPNPGWLNYLNVPKLLGATPITYTLKEENDYQIDLDEIRAKVTPRTKAMVLITPSNPTGGVLAENVLKELAEIAVKNDIMVISDEVYERLLYDDAKHISIASLPGMKERTITLNGFSKAYSMTGWRLGYLIGPERVIEAAKKVHDFLTVGAAAPLQEAAVTGLKFGPEYYEWLKDLYTEKRDYLCGRLEQMELPHTTPQGSYFVLVNISGFLERPEFSGWTDLEFCEWMIKNYGVAAVPGSSFFKEPVNNYIRLHFSRGKETLEAAADRLEKMAKDYGFC
;
A
#
# COMPACT_ATOMS: atom_id res chain seq x y z
N MET A 1 -18.37 -6.15 -15.36
CA MET A 1 -18.45 -4.91 -14.54
C MET A 1 -19.29 -5.14 -13.27
N ASP A 2 -20.36 -5.92 -13.35
CA ASP A 2 -21.28 -6.18 -12.22
C ASP A 2 -20.62 -6.96 -11.06
N GLU A 3 -19.53 -7.66 -11.33
CA GLU A 3 -18.74 -8.38 -10.32
C GLU A 3 -17.76 -7.48 -9.51
N LEU A 4 -17.63 -6.21 -9.88
CA LEU A 4 -16.76 -5.27 -9.17
C LEU A 4 -17.55 -4.53 -8.10
N ALA A 5 -17.41 -4.94 -6.85
CA ALA A 5 -18.03 -4.26 -5.73
C ALA A 5 -17.45 -2.85 -5.53
N PRO A 6 -18.27 -1.84 -5.23
CA PRO A 6 -17.78 -0.53 -4.84
C PRO A 6 -16.95 -0.63 -3.56
N SER A 7 -15.87 0.13 -3.48
CA SER A 7 -14.95 0.14 -2.33
C SER A 7 -15.67 0.54 -1.04
N GLY A 8 -15.60 -0.30 0.00
CA GLY A 8 -16.09 0.01 1.35
C GLY A 8 -15.45 1.28 1.94
N ILE A 9 -14.19 1.55 1.58
CA ILE A 9 -13.46 2.77 1.95
C ILE A 9 -14.23 4.02 1.50
N ARG A 10 -14.75 4.02 0.25
CA ARG A 10 -15.50 5.17 -0.28
C ARG A 10 -16.82 5.38 0.43
N LYS A 11 -17.56 4.30 0.73
CA LYS A 11 -18.83 4.38 1.45
C LYS A 11 -18.66 5.01 2.82
N VAL A 12 -17.64 4.58 3.57
CA VAL A 12 -17.32 5.13 4.89
C VAL A 12 -16.92 6.61 4.78
N ASN A 13 -16.06 6.94 3.81
CA ASN A 13 -15.62 8.33 3.60
C ASN A 13 -16.79 9.26 3.24
N GLU A 14 -17.69 8.86 2.33
CA GLU A 14 -18.87 9.65 1.98
C GLU A 14 -19.77 9.92 3.19
N LYS A 15 -19.93 8.93 4.06
CA LYS A 15 -20.71 9.07 5.30
C LYS A 15 -20.04 10.03 6.28
N ALA A 16 -18.72 9.89 6.48
CA ALA A 16 -17.95 10.79 7.34
C ALA A 16 -18.05 12.25 6.86
N LEU A 17 -17.88 12.49 5.56
CA LEU A 17 -18.02 13.83 4.96
C LEU A 17 -19.46 14.37 5.08
N ALA A 18 -20.48 13.51 5.02
CA ALA A 18 -21.87 13.94 5.21
C ALA A 18 -22.12 14.41 6.64
N MET A 19 -21.57 13.74 7.65
CA MET A 19 -21.66 14.12 9.06
C MET A 19 -20.90 15.45 9.32
N GLU A 20 -19.72 15.63 8.75
CA GLU A 20 -18.98 16.91 8.85
C GLU A 20 -19.76 18.08 8.25
N ARG A 21 -20.43 17.88 7.11
CA ARG A 21 -21.32 18.90 6.52
C ARG A 21 -22.51 19.23 7.43
N ALA A 22 -22.92 18.29 8.28
CA ALA A 22 -23.97 18.51 9.29
C ALA A 22 -23.45 19.19 10.58
N GLY A 23 -22.14 19.49 10.64
CA GLY A 23 -21.50 20.17 11.78
C GLY A 23 -20.93 19.22 12.83
N GLU A 24 -20.87 17.93 12.57
CA GLU A 24 -20.28 16.93 13.49
C GLU A 24 -18.77 16.80 13.26
N THR A 25 -18.03 16.48 14.33
CA THR A 25 -16.57 16.26 14.23
C THR A 25 -16.29 14.78 14.05
N VAL A 26 -15.70 14.41 12.90
CA VAL A 26 -15.28 13.05 12.59
C VAL A 26 -13.75 12.96 12.55
N ILE A 27 -13.20 11.90 13.10
CA ILE A 27 -11.79 11.57 13.00
C ILE A 27 -11.62 10.49 11.92
N HIS A 28 -10.82 10.81 10.90
CA HIS A 28 -10.69 10.03 9.68
C HIS A 28 -9.52 9.04 9.76
N PHE A 29 -9.81 7.73 9.80
CA PHE A 29 -8.82 6.65 9.63
C PHE A 29 -9.04 5.85 8.34
N GLU A 30 -10.03 6.19 7.53
CA GLU A 30 -10.33 5.46 6.30
C GLU A 30 -9.38 5.84 5.15
N LEU A 31 -8.81 7.05 5.15
CA LEU A 31 -7.86 7.49 4.15
C LEU A 31 -6.42 7.43 4.68
N GLY A 32 -5.70 6.38 4.32
CA GLY A 32 -4.29 6.21 4.67
C GLY A 32 -3.38 7.17 3.91
N ARG A 33 -3.06 8.30 4.53
CA ARG A 33 -2.09 9.28 4.03
C ARG A 33 -1.14 9.73 5.14
N PRO A 34 0.12 10.10 4.83
CA PRO A 34 0.97 10.80 5.79
C PRO A 34 0.29 12.04 6.35
N ASP A 35 0.60 12.40 7.58
CA ASP A 35 0.02 13.54 8.30
C ASP A 35 0.92 14.78 8.31
N PHE A 36 2.15 14.66 7.85
CA PHE A 36 3.04 15.79 7.63
C PHE A 36 2.93 16.31 6.19
N ASP A 37 3.30 17.56 6.00
CA ASP A 37 3.32 18.19 4.68
C ASP A 37 4.46 17.66 3.81
N THR A 38 4.32 17.74 2.50
CA THR A 38 5.43 17.46 1.58
C THR A 38 6.65 18.32 1.99
N PRO A 39 7.85 17.73 2.12
CA PRO A 39 9.03 18.48 2.55
C PRO A 39 9.27 19.74 1.73
N GLU A 40 9.64 20.82 2.42
CA GLU A 40 9.75 22.15 1.84
C GLU A 40 10.69 22.23 0.64
N TYR A 41 11.78 21.46 0.64
CA TYR A 41 12.72 21.42 -0.49
C TYR A 41 12.09 20.83 -1.74
N ILE A 42 11.19 19.84 -1.60
CA ILE A 42 10.46 19.26 -2.72
C ILE A 42 9.48 20.28 -3.30
N LYS A 43 8.72 20.97 -2.43
CA LYS A 43 7.78 22.03 -2.86
C LYS A 43 8.50 23.15 -3.60
N LYS A 44 9.64 23.63 -3.06
CA LYS A 44 10.44 24.69 -3.69
C LYS A 44 10.99 24.28 -5.05
N ALA A 45 11.43 23.03 -5.21
CA ALA A 45 11.89 22.54 -6.50
C ALA A 45 10.77 22.56 -7.55
N CYS A 46 9.55 22.11 -7.17
CA CYS A 46 8.38 22.20 -8.04
C CYS A 46 8.03 23.63 -8.44
N ILE A 47 8.01 24.55 -7.48
CA ILE A 47 7.70 25.97 -7.71
C ILE A 47 8.74 26.58 -8.67
N ALA A 48 10.02 26.32 -8.44
CA ALA A 48 11.09 26.83 -9.28
C ALA A 48 10.98 26.34 -10.74
N ASP A 49 10.55 25.09 -10.93
CA ASP A 49 10.37 24.52 -12.25
C ASP A 49 9.18 25.15 -12.99
N ILE A 50 8.08 25.39 -12.29
CA ILE A 50 6.92 26.13 -12.81
C ILE A 50 7.31 27.56 -13.18
N GLU A 51 8.10 28.26 -12.34
CA GLU A 51 8.56 29.63 -12.59
C GLU A 51 9.51 29.72 -13.78
N LYS A 52 10.30 28.69 -14.07
CA LYS A 52 11.12 28.60 -15.28
C LYS A 52 10.29 28.39 -16.56
N GLY A 53 9.07 27.90 -16.43
CA GLY A 53 8.23 27.55 -17.56
C GLY A 53 8.43 26.13 -18.09
N ASP A 54 9.06 25.24 -17.32
CA ASP A 54 9.27 23.83 -17.67
C ASP A 54 8.00 23.02 -17.43
N VAL A 55 6.93 23.35 -18.18
CA VAL A 55 5.57 22.80 -18.01
C VAL A 55 5.08 22.03 -19.23
N PHE A 56 5.96 21.74 -20.17
CA PHE A 56 5.66 21.04 -21.40
C PHE A 56 5.75 19.51 -21.24
N TYR A 57 5.33 18.78 -22.27
CA TYR A 57 5.50 17.34 -22.31
C TYR A 57 6.98 16.96 -22.14
N THR A 58 7.21 16.02 -21.25
CA THR A 58 8.51 15.35 -21.08
C THR A 58 8.57 14.09 -21.93
N SER A 59 9.62 13.29 -21.77
CA SER A 59 9.56 11.90 -22.25
C SER A 59 8.38 11.18 -21.60
N ASN A 60 7.63 10.42 -22.37
CA ASN A 60 6.47 9.65 -21.90
C ASN A 60 6.82 8.74 -20.70
N PHE A 61 8.06 8.28 -20.66
CA PHE A 61 8.54 7.37 -19.60
C PHE A 61 9.10 8.08 -18.37
N GLY A 62 9.02 9.40 -18.34
CA GLY A 62 9.60 10.27 -17.33
C GLY A 62 10.93 10.90 -17.77
N THR A 63 11.30 11.99 -17.09
CA THR A 63 12.55 12.69 -17.35
C THR A 63 13.76 11.78 -17.13
N MET A 64 14.85 12.03 -17.86
CA MET A 64 16.08 11.24 -17.71
C MET A 64 16.63 11.39 -16.29
N GLU A 65 16.61 12.61 -15.78
CA GLU A 65 17.10 12.98 -14.45
C GLU A 65 16.40 12.20 -13.35
N LEU A 66 15.07 12.06 -13.43
CA LEU A 66 14.31 11.29 -12.44
C LEU A 66 14.59 9.79 -12.56
N ARG A 67 14.64 9.25 -13.79
CA ARG A 67 14.95 7.83 -13.99
C ARG A 67 16.37 7.46 -13.56
N GLU A 68 17.36 8.34 -13.78
CA GLU A 68 18.72 8.19 -13.26
C GLU A 68 18.76 8.24 -11.72
N ALA A 69 18.02 9.17 -11.12
CA ALA A 69 17.91 9.25 -9.66
C ALA A 69 17.26 8.00 -9.05
N ILE A 70 16.22 7.46 -9.69
CA ILE A 70 15.59 6.21 -9.28
C ILE A 70 16.59 5.04 -9.42
N ALA A 71 17.29 4.93 -10.55
CA ALA A 71 18.28 3.88 -10.76
C ALA A 71 19.41 3.95 -9.71
N TRP A 72 19.90 5.15 -9.40
CA TRP A 72 20.87 5.37 -8.33
C TRP A 72 20.34 4.90 -6.96
N LYS A 73 19.09 5.25 -6.61
CA LYS A 73 18.45 4.83 -5.36
C LYS A 73 18.35 3.32 -5.28
N LEU A 74 17.92 2.65 -6.34
CA LEU A 74 17.80 1.20 -6.37
C LEU A 74 19.15 0.51 -6.19
N LYS A 75 20.20 1.01 -6.84
CA LYS A 75 21.55 0.47 -6.72
C LYS A 75 22.12 0.63 -5.32
N THR A 76 21.97 1.80 -4.72
CA THR A 76 22.61 2.16 -3.45
C THR A 76 21.81 1.72 -2.22
N GLN A 77 20.50 1.59 -2.34
CA GLN A 77 19.60 1.39 -1.21
C GLN A 77 18.83 0.06 -1.25
N ASN A 78 18.58 -0.49 -2.44
CA ASN A 78 17.89 -1.78 -2.63
C ASN A 78 18.81 -2.89 -3.15
N ASN A 79 20.08 -2.58 -3.43
CA ASN A 79 21.06 -3.52 -3.97
C ASN A 79 20.65 -4.15 -5.32
N VAL A 80 19.98 -3.38 -6.18
CA VAL A 80 19.56 -3.81 -7.52
C VAL A 80 20.02 -2.81 -8.56
N ASP A 81 20.76 -3.27 -9.57
CA ASP A 81 21.35 -2.41 -10.62
C ASP A 81 20.46 -2.42 -11.88
N TYR A 82 19.57 -1.42 -11.99
CA TYR A 82 18.72 -1.18 -13.16
C TYR A 82 19.21 0.02 -13.96
N LYS A 83 18.96 0.00 -15.27
CA LYS A 83 19.23 1.13 -16.18
C LYS A 83 18.01 2.07 -16.19
N PRO A 84 18.21 3.36 -16.50
CA PRO A 84 17.09 4.28 -16.70
C PRO A 84 16.08 3.83 -17.76
N SER A 85 16.49 3.01 -18.74
CA SER A 85 15.60 2.41 -19.76
C SER A 85 14.64 1.37 -19.21
N GLU A 86 14.96 0.79 -18.05
CA GLU A 86 14.16 -0.22 -17.35
C GLU A 86 13.17 0.42 -16.34
N ILE A 87 12.91 1.74 -16.43
CA ILE A 87 12.09 2.52 -15.50
C ILE A 87 11.02 3.31 -16.25
N ILE A 88 9.79 3.32 -15.74
CA ILE A 88 8.71 4.21 -16.17
C ILE A 88 8.24 5.00 -14.95
N VAL A 89 8.11 6.31 -15.10
CA VAL A 89 7.48 7.21 -14.12
C VAL A 89 5.99 7.29 -14.43
N SER A 90 5.16 6.94 -13.45
CA SER A 90 3.71 6.81 -13.60
C SER A 90 2.93 7.86 -12.79
N VAL A 91 1.66 8.05 -13.12
CA VAL A 91 0.72 8.91 -12.37
C VAL A 91 0.24 8.18 -11.11
N GLY A 92 1.18 7.89 -10.22
CA GLY A 92 0.99 7.10 -8.99
C GLY A 92 0.93 5.59 -9.26
N LEU A 93 0.96 4.80 -8.16
CA LEU A 93 1.00 3.33 -8.25
C LEU A 93 -0.25 2.72 -8.88
N SER A 94 -1.41 3.37 -8.81
CA SER A 94 -2.64 2.81 -9.40
C SER A 94 -2.51 2.65 -10.91
N GLU A 95 -1.87 3.62 -11.58
CA GLU A 95 -1.52 3.48 -13.01
C GLU A 95 -0.46 2.41 -13.21
N ALA A 96 0.64 2.45 -12.44
CA ALA A 96 1.71 1.47 -12.55
C ALA A 96 1.21 0.01 -12.45
N VAL A 97 0.25 -0.27 -11.54
CA VAL A 97 -0.42 -1.58 -11.44
C VAL A 97 -1.14 -1.94 -12.72
N PHE A 98 -1.89 -0.98 -13.29
CA PHE A 98 -2.65 -1.21 -14.51
C PHE A 98 -1.73 -1.43 -15.71
N ASP A 99 -0.68 -0.61 -15.86
CA ASP A 99 0.32 -0.72 -16.91
C ASP A 99 0.98 -2.10 -16.92
N VAL A 100 1.45 -2.53 -15.74
CA VAL A 100 2.15 -3.81 -15.59
C VAL A 100 1.24 -4.98 -15.84
N MET A 101 0.05 -5.00 -15.23
CA MET A 101 -0.88 -6.11 -15.39
C MET A 101 -1.36 -6.23 -16.83
N THR A 102 -1.64 -5.11 -17.50
CA THR A 102 -2.00 -5.10 -18.92
C THR A 102 -0.84 -5.59 -19.81
N ALA A 103 0.41 -5.33 -19.40
CA ALA A 103 1.58 -5.75 -20.17
C ALA A 103 1.91 -7.24 -20.05
N ILE A 104 1.48 -7.92 -18.96
CA ILE A 104 1.91 -9.29 -18.68
C ILE A 104 0.78 -10.33 -18.62
N LEU A 105 -0.48 -9.90 -18.51
CA LEU A 105 -1.64 -10.80 -18.38
C LEU A 105 -2.46 -10.81 -19.65
N ASP A 106 -2.79 -12.01 -20.10
CA ASP A 106 -3.78 -12.27 -21.15
C ASP A 106 -5.07 -12.85 -20.54
N GLU A 107 -6.15 -12.88 -21.33
CA GLU A 107 -7.39 -13.52 -20.94
C GLU A 107 -7.18 -15.00 -20.62
N GLY A 108 -7.65 -15.43 -19.43
CA GLY A 108 -7.51 -16.79 -18.93
C GLY A 108 -6.22 -17.07 -18.14
N ASP A 109 -5.29 -16.13 -18.08
CA ASP A 109 -4.13 -16.23 -17.19
C ASP A 109 -4.54 -16.17 -15.72
N GLU A 110 -3.71 -16.73 -14.86
CA GLU A 110 -3.86 -16.69 -13.40
C GLU A 110 -2.76 -15.82 -12.77
N ILE A 111 -3.14 -15.06 -11.75
CA ILE A 111 -2.22 -14.27 -10.94
C ILE A 111 -2.45 -14.53 -9.45
N LEU A 112 -1.39 -14.89 -8.71
CA LEU A 112 -1.46 -15.06 -7.27
C LEU A 112 -1.46 -13.70 -6.59
N VAL A 113 -2.42 -13.45 -5.69
CA VAL A 113 -2.60 -12.16 -5.00
C VAL A 113 -2.79 -12.36 -3.49
N PRO A 114 -2.25 -11.46 -2.64
CA PRO A 114 -2.39 -11.59 -1.18
C PRO A 114 -3.83 -11.38 -0.72
N ASN A 115 -4.23 -12.10 0.31
CA ASN A 115 -5.52 -12.00 0.98
C ASN A 115 -5.34 -12.09 2.52
N PRO A 116 -5.44 -10.96 3.26
CA PRO A 116 -5.86 -9.65 2.78
C PRO A 116 -4.81 -8.93 1.93
N GLY A 117 -5.28 -7.98 1.10
CA GLY A 117 -4.41 -7.16 0.26
C GLY A 117 -5.13 -5.94 -0.31
N TRP A 118 -4.38 -5.08 -0.99
CA TRP A 118 -4.98 -3.92 -1.65
C TRP A 118 -5.83 -4.35 -2.84
N LEU A 119 -7.08 -3.91 -2.87
CA LEU A 119 -8.10 -4.38 -3.81
C LEU A 119 -7.76 -4.19 -5.30
N ASN A 120 -6.84 -3.29 -5.65
CA ASN A 120 -6.44 -3.13 -7.05
C ASN A 120 -5.83 -4.42 -7.59
N TYR A 121 -5.06 -5.14 -6.77
CA TYR A 121 -4.45 -6.42 -7.17
C TYR A 121 -5.48 -7.53 -7.38
N LEU A 122 -6.63 -7.44 -6.73
CA LEU A 122 -7.74 -8.38 -6.93
C LEU A 122 -8.63 -8.00 -8.12
N ASN A 123 -8.82 -6.70 -8.38
CA ASN A 123 -9.82 -6.23 -9.34
C ASN A 123 -9.25 -5.93 -10.72
N VAL A 124 -8.02 -5.42 -10.85
CA VAL A 124 -7.42 -5.12 -12.15
C VAL A 124 -7.29 -6.37 -13.03
N PRO A 125 -6.84 -7.55 -12.53
CA PRO A 125 -6.82 -8.77 -13.33
C PRO A 125 -8.19 -9.12 -13.93
N LYS A 126 -9.27 -8.96 -13.15
CA LYS A 126 -10.64 -9.24 -13.63
C LYS A 126 -11.04 -8.32 -14.79
N LEU A 127 -10.62 -7.05 -14.77
CA LEU A 127 -10.85 -6.12 -15.88
C LEU A 127 -10.15 -6.55 -17.18
N LEU A 128 -9.07 -7.32 -17.06
CA LEU A 128 -8.26 -7.83 -18.16
C LEU A 128 -8.66 -9.25 -18.60
N GLY A 129 -9.68 -9.85 -17.97
CA GLY A 129 -10.09 -11.24 -18.24
C GLY A 129 -9.19 -12.30 -17.59
N ALA A 130 -8.25 -11.89 -16.76
CA ALA A 130 -7.40 -12.80 -15.98
C ALA A 130 -8.05 -13.16 -14.63
N THR A 131 -7.63 -14.28 -14.05
CA THR A 131 -8.20 -14.82 -12.83
C THR A 131 -7.28 -14.58 -11.63
N PRO A 132 -7.66 -13.73 -10.66
CA PRO A 132 -6.91 -13.60 -9.42
C PRO A 132 -7.15 -14.81 -8.51
N ILE A 133 -6.08 -15.49 -8.16
CA ILE A 133 -6.04 -16.61 -7.21
C ILE A 133 -5.45 -16.07 -5.91
N THR A 134 -6.24 -16.02 -4.84
CA THR A 134 -5.78 -15.50 -3.56
C THR A 134 -4.92 -16.52 -2.82
N TYR A 135 -3.87 -16.05 -2.15
CA TYR A 135 -3.16 -16.78 -1.10
C TYR A 135 -3.36 -16.09 0.24
N THR A 136 -3.47 -16.88 1.31
CA THR A 136 -3.93 -16.38 2.60
C THR A 136 -2.77 -15.91 3.47
N LEU A 137 -2.87 -14.69 3.99
CA LEU A 137 -2.02 -14.18 5.05
C LEU A 137 -2.77 -14.34 6.38
N LYS A 138 -2.30 -15.23 7.26
CA LYS A 138 -2.98 -15.60 8.50
C LYS A 138 -2.39 -14.89 9.69
N GLU A 139 -3.26 -14.48 10.63
CA GLU A 139 -2.86 -13.84 11.89
C GLU A 139 -1.96 -14.74 12.73
N GLU A 140 -2.27 -16.03 12.84
CA GLU A 140 -1.49 -17.03 13.58
C GLU A 140 -0.06 -17.26 13.02
N ASN A 141 0.24 -16.74 11.83
CA ASN A 141 1.55 -16.78 11.18
C ASN A 141 2.12 -15.36 10.96
N ASP A 142 1.77 -14.41 11.83
CA ASP A 142 2.20 -13.01 11.73
C ASP A 142 2.02 -12.42 10.31
N TYR A 143 0.99 -12.87 9.62
CA TYR A 143 0.70 -12.50 8.23
C TYR A 143 1.85 -12.77 7.24
N GLN A 144 2.73 -13.75 7.56
CA GLN A 144 3.70 -14.26 6.60
C GLN A 144 3.02 -15.17 5.57
N ILE A 145 3.65 -15.30 4.41
CA ILE A 145 3.15 -16.14 3.31
C ILE A 145 3.35 -17.63 3.66
N ASP A 146 2.29 -18.40 3.54
CA ASP A 146 2.36 -19.86 3.58
C ASP A 146 2.88 -20.40 2.25
N LEU A 147 4.13 -20.86 2.26
CA LEU A 147 4.83 -21.32 1.05
C LEU A 147 4.24 -22.62 0.48
N ASP A 148 3.65 -23.45 1.30
CA ASP A 148 3.00 -24.68 0.84
C ASP A 148 1.66 -24.35 0.16
N GLU A 149 0.94 -23.36 0.64
CA GLU A 149 -0.22 -22.82 -0.06
C GLU A 149 0.16 -22.24 -1.43
N ILE A 150 1.26 -21.47 -1.52
CA ILE A 150 1.75 -20.97 -2.80
C ILE A 150 2.05 -22.11 -3.76
N ARG A 151 2.84 -23.12 -3.31
CA ARG A 151 3.19 -24.29 -4.14
C ARG A 151 1.96 -25.05 -4.65
N ALA A 152 0.93 -25.18 -3.82
CA ALA A 152 -0.32 -25.85 -4.16
C ALA A 152 -1.19 -25.04 -5.16
N LYS A 153 -1.07 -23.71 -5.17
CA LYS A 153 -1.86 -22.83 -6.02
C LYS A 153 -1.22 -22.48 -7.37
N VAL A 154 0.07 -22.77 -7.54
CA VAL A 154 0.75 -22.58 -8.82
C VAL A 154 0.23 -23.59 -9.84
N THR A 155 -0.19 -23.10 -11.00
CA THR A 155 -0.65 -23.89 -12.16
C THR A 155 0.12 -23.49 -13.43
N PRO A 156 0.00 -24.24 -14.53
CA PRO A 156 0.58 -23.81 -15.82
C PRO A 156 0.04 -22.48 -16.35
N ARG A 157 -1.09 -21.97 -15.82
CA ARG A 157 -1.66 -20.66 -16.17
C ARG A 157 -1.17 -19.54 -15.26
N THR A 158 -0.46 -19.85 -14.19
CA THR A 158 0.07 -18.84 -13.27
C THR A 158 1.15 -18.02 -13.94
N LYS A 159 0.85 -16.78 -14.29
CA LYS A 159 1.78 -15.84 -14.94
C LYS A 159 2.56 -15.00 -13.97
N ALA A 160 1.90 -14.58 -12.91
CA ALA A 160 2.52 -13.66 -11.96
C ALA A 160 2.07 -13.94 -10.52
N MET A 161 2.84 -13.39 -9.58
CA MET A 161 2.53 -13.33 -8.16
C MET A 161 2.75 -11.90 -7.66
N VAL A 162 1.81 -11.38 -6.87
CA VAL A 162 1.91 -10.07 -6.23
C VAL A 162 2.41 -10.23 -4.81
N LEU A 163 3.41 -9.44 -4.42
CA LEU A 163 3.87 -9.27 -3.04
C LEU A 163 3.65 -7.82 -2.63
N ILE A 164 3.19 -7.58 -1.39
CA ILE A 164 3.06 -6.24 -0.81
C ILE A 164 3.88 -6.22 0.47
N THR A 165 5.04 -5.55 0.45
CA THR A 165 5.93 -5.53 1.62
C THR A 165 6.68 -4.20 1.74
N PRO A 166 6.49 -3.48 2.86
CA PRO A 166 5.55 -3.68 3.97
C PRO A 166 4.09 -3.66 3.57
N SER A 167 3.26 -4.43 4.27
CA SER A 167 1.88 -4.74 3.86
C SER A 167 0.88 -3.62 4.19
N ASN A 168 -0.08 -3.46 3.31
CA ASN A 168 -1.38 -2.85 3.53
C ASN A 168 -2.43 -3.96 3.31
N PRO A 169 -3.21 -4.37 4.31
CA PRO A 169 -3.56 -3.66 5.55
C PRO A 169 -2.85 -4.13 6.83
N THR A 170 -2.00 -5.15 6.80
CA THR A 170 -1.57 -5.87 8.02
C THR A 170 -0.39 -5.24 8.75
N GLY A 171 0.41 -4.40 8.07
CA GLY A 171 1.67 -3.89 8.62
C GLY A 171 2.82 -4.91 8.65
N GLY A 172 2.61 -6.13 8.15
CA GLY A 172 3.63 -7.16 8.11
C GLY A 172 4.76 -6.85 7.12
N VAL A 173 5.96 -7.31 7.42
CA VAL A 173 7.13 -7.26 6.54
C VAL A 173 7.55 -8.70 6.24
N LEU A 174 7.75 -9.02 4.97
CA LEU A 174 8.12 -10.37 4.56
C LEU A 174 9.54 -10.69 5.03
N ALA A 175 9.70 -11.82 5.70
CA ALA A 175 10.98 -12.30 6.20
C ALA A 175 11.91 -12.75 5.06
N GLU A 176 13.21 -12.59 5.25
CA GLU A 176 14.23 -12.91 4.24
C GLU A 176 14.18 -14.37 3.77
N ASN A 177 13.96 -15.31 4.69
CA ASN A 177 13.83 -16.73 4.34
C ASN A 177 12.58 -17.00 3.48
N VAL A 178 11.46 -16.33 3.78
CA VAL A 178 10.23 -16.43 2.98
C VAL A 178 10.47 -15.88 1.57
N LEU A 179 11.13 -14.72 1.45
CA LEU A 179 11.47 -14.12 0.15
C LEU A 179 12.40 -15.03 -0.68
N LYS A 180 13.39 -15.69 -0.05
CA LYS A 180 14.29 -16.64 -0.73
C LYS A 180 13.54 -17.84 -1.31
N GLU A 181 12.65 -18.43 -0.53
CA GLU A 181 11.85 -19.56 -1.00
C GLU A 181 10.83 -19.15 -2.07
N LEU A 182 10.22 -17.96 -1.96
CA LEU A 182 9.37 -17.40 -3.01
C LEU A 182 10.16 -17.18 -4.31
N ALA A 183 11.40 -16.71 -4.22
CA ALA A 183 12.28 -16.56 -5.36
C ALA A 183 12.56 -17.92 -6.05
N GLU A 184 12.83 -18.97 -5.27
CA GLU A 184 13.00 -20.32 -5.81
C GLU A 184 11.75 -20.84 -6.52
N ILE A 185 10.57 -20.62 -5.93
CA ILE A 185 9.28 -20.99 -6.53
C ILE A 185 9.07 -20.23 -7.84
N ALA A 186 9.32 -18.93 -7.85
CA ALA A 186 9.15 -18.08 -9.04
C ALA A 186 10.11 -18.47 -10.17
N VAL A 187 11.38 -18.73 -9.84
CA VAL A 187 12.39 -19.18 -10.82
C VAL A 187 12.03 -20.55 -11.40
N LYS A 188 11.66 -21.52 -10.54
CA LYS A 188 11.33 -22.89 -10.95
C LYS A 188 10.12 -22.96 -11.89
N ASN A 189 9.13 -22.10 -11.68
CA ASN A 189 7.87 -22.13 -12.42
C ASN A 189 7.76 -21.04 -13.49
N ASP A 190 8.83 -20.26 -13.73
CA ASP A 190 8.89 -19.12 -14.65
C ASP A 190 7.79 -18.08 -14.40
N ILE A 191 7.54 -17.76 -13.13
CA ILE A 191 6.52 -16.81 -12.69
C ILE A 191 7.14 -15.42 -12.54
N MET A 192 6.46 -14.39 -13.06
CA MET A 192 6.79 -12.98 -12.80
C MET A 192 6.37 -12.59 -11.37
N VAL A 193 7.12 -11.69 -10.74
CA VAL A 193 6.77 -11.15 -9.42
C VAL A 193 6.51 -9.66 -9.53
N ILE A 194 5.31 -9.22 -9.14
CA ILE A 194 4.99 -7.80 -8.94
C ILE A 194 5.21 -7.51 -7.46
N SER A 195 6.23 -6.72 -7.14
CA SER A 195 6.59 -6.35 -5.77
C SER A 195 6.19 -4.89 -5.50
N ASP A 196 5.13 -4.70 -4.70
CA ASP A 196 4.72 -3.37 -4.21
C ASP A 196 5.54 -3.01 -2.97
N GLU A 197 6.46 -2.08 -3.15
CA GLU A 197 7.44 -1.65 -2.14
C GLU A 197 7.21 -0.21 -1.69
N VAL A 198 5.99 0.33 -1.87
CA VAL A 198 5.70 1.76 -1.61
C VAL A 198 5.92 2.18 -0.15
N TYR A 199 5.91 1.22 0.77
CA TYR A 199 6.15 1.43 2.19
C TYR A 199 7.57 1.06 2.66
N GLU A 200 8.52 0.78 1.77
CA GLU A 200 9.88 0.32 2.08
C GLU A 200 10.65 1.16 3.11
N ARG A 201 10.27 2.45 3.26
CA ARG A 201 10.88 3.41 4.19
C ARG A 201 10.17 3.52 5.53
N LEU A 202 9.04 2.88 5.67
CA LEU A 202 8.25 2.87 6.89
C LEU A 202 8.43 1.51 7.56
N LEU A 203 9.48 1.40 8.36
CA LEU A 203 9.90 0.19 9.05
C LEU A 203 10.17 0.49 10.52
N TYR A 204 9.87 -0.44 11.38
CA TYR A 204 9.96 -0.28 12.84
C TYR A 204 10.85 -1.35 13.44
N ASP A 205 11.36 -1.08 14.62
CA ASP A 205 12.20 -1.98 15.39
C ASP A 205 13.40 -2.47 14.54
N ASP A 206 13.62 -3.77 14.47
CA ASP A 206 14.69 -4.41 13.70
C ASP A 206 14.24 -4.89 12.31
N ALA A 207 13.01 -4.56 11.88
CA ALA A 207 12.49 -4.95 10.60
C ALA A 207 13.32 -4.36 9.44
N LYS A 208 13.59 -5.17 8.43
CA LYS A 208 14.37 -4.78 7.25
C LYS A 208 13.58 -5.07 5.99
N HIS A 209 13.49 -4.08 5.12
CA HIS A 209 12.98 -4.30 3.79
C HIS A 209 14.06 -4.93 2.90
N ILE A 210 13.70 -5.99 2.22
CA ILE A 210 14.51 -6.63 1.19
C ILE A 210 13.69 -6.62 -0.10
N SER A 211 14.20 -5.94 -1.13
CA SER A 211 13.59 -6.04 -2.45
C SER A 211 13.87 -7.43 -3.01
N ILE A 212 12.81 -8.16 -3.35
CA ILE A 212 12.95 -9.51 -3.92
C ILE A 212 13.75 -9.48 -5.24
N ALA A 213 13.75 -8.36 -5.95
CA ALA A 213 14.55 -8.17 -7.16
C ALA A 213 16.07 -8.30 -6.92
N SER A 214 16.54 -8.13 -5.67
CA SER A 214 17.95 -8.28 -5.30
C SER A 214 18.39 -9.73 -5.14
N LEU A 215 17.45 -10.67 -5.08
CA LEU A 215 17.77 -12.08 -4.90
C LEU A 215 18.19 -12.74 -6.23
N PRO A 216 18.99 -13.83 -6.18
CA PRO A 216 19.46 -14.50 -7.38
C PRO A 216 18.32 -14.94 -8.33
N GLY A 217 18.43 -14.60 -9.61
CA GLY A 217 17.45 -14.95 -10.65
C GLY A 217 16.14 -14.15 -10.59
N MET A 218 16.07 -13.12 -9.73
CA MET A 218 14.82 -12.35 -9.55
C MET A 218 14.79 -11.04 -10.32
N LYS A 219 15.94 -10.43 -10.62
CA LYS A 219 15.97 -9.19 -11.41
C LYS A 219 15.26 -9.34 -12.77
N GLU A 220 15.43 -10.49 -13.43
CA GLU A 220 14.90 -10.78 -14.75
C GLU A 220 13.42 -11.12 -14.76
N ARG A 221 12.77 -11.21 -13.58
CA ARG A 221 11.37 -11.59 -13.42
C ARG A 221 10.60 -10.75 -12.40
N THR A 222 11.22 -9.76 -11.77
CA THR A 222 10.53 -8.87 -10.82
C THR A 222 10.18 -7.55 -11.48
N ILE A 223 8.95 -7.12 -11.28
CA ILE A 223 8.50 -5.75 -11.53
C ILE A 223 8.27 -5.10 -10.16
N THR A 224 9.15 -4.17 -9.80
CA THR A 224 9.02 -3.39 -8.57
C THR A 224 8.16 -2.17 -8.81
N LEU A 225 7.15 -1.98 -7.96
CA LEU A 225 6.29 -0.81 -7.92
C LEU A 225 6.63 0.03 -6.68
N ASN A 226 6.90 1.31 -6.87
CA ASN A 226 7.21 2.21 -5.79
C ASN A 226 6.82 3.65 -6.13
N GLY A 227 6.99 4.60 -5.22
CA GLY A 227 6.63 5.99 -5.51
C GLY A 227 6.85 6.94 -4.34
N PHE A 228 6.41 8.16 -4.54
CA PHE A 228 6.68 9.28 -3.65
C PHE A 228 5.56 9.55 -2.65
N SER A 229 4.43 8.87 -2.79
CA SER A 229 3.21 9.12 -2.02
C SER A 229 3.40 9.00 -0.51
N LYS A 230 4.23 8.04 -0.04
CA LYS A 230 4.27 7.63 1.36
C LYS A 230 5.47 8.20 2.10
N ALA A 231 6.67 7.93 1.63
CA ALA A 231 7.89 8.41 2.27
C ALA A 231 8.02 9.94 2.21
N TYR A 232 7.47 10.60 1.19
CA TYR A 232 7.64 12.04 0.97
C TYR A 232 6.33 12.84 1.11
N SER A 233 5.26 12.22 1.62
CA SER A 233 3.95 12.88 1.76
C SER A 233 3.41 13.51 0.47
N MET A 234 3.55 12.81 -0.65
CA MET A 234 3.13 13.27 -1.98
C MET A 234 1.91 12.50 -2.51
N THR A 235 0.97 12.12 -1.64
CA THR A 235 -0.20 11.30 -2.05
C THR A 235 -1.04 11.96 -3.12
N GLY A 236 -1.30 13.26 -2.99
CA GLY A 236 -2.09 14.07 -3.93
C GLY A 236 -1.33 14.50 -5.19
N TRP A 237 0.00 14.38 -5.19
CA TRP A 237 0.84 14.73 -6.34
C TRP A 237 0.76 13.69 -7.46
N ARG A 238 0.29 12.49 -7.15
CA ARG A 238 0.13 11.40 -8.09
C ARG A 238 1.41 11.08 -8.86
N LEU A 239 2.48 10.75 -8.16
CA LEU A 239 3.75 10.37 -8.75
C LEU A 239 4.23 9.03 -8.18
N GLY A 240 4.54 8.11 -9.07
CA GLY A 240 5.06 6.79 -8.79
C GLY A 240 5.96 6.31 -9.91
N TYR A 241 6.45 5.09 -9.81
CA TYR A 241 7.26 4.48 -10.84
C TYR A 241 7.19 2.95 -10.78
N LEU A 242 7.46 2.34 -11.91
CA LEU A 242 7.63 0.90 -12.06
C LEU A 242 9.00 0.61 -12.70
N ILE A 243 9.59 -0.48 -12.27
CA ILE A 243 10.90 -0.94 -12.73
C ILE A 243 10.81 -2.44 -13.00
N GLY A 244 11.46 -2.91 -14.04
CA GLY A 244 11.48 -4.34 -14.33
C GLY A 244 12.30 -4.71 -15.55
N PRO A 245 12.23 -5.98 -15.98
CA PRO A 245 12.94 -6.45 -17.14
C PRO A 245 12.55 -5.67 -18.40
N GLU A 246 13.52 -5.36 -19.24
CA GLU A 246 13.35 -4.52 -20.44
C GLU A 246 12.15 -4.97 -21.30
N ARG A 247 11.95 -6.27 -21.49
CA ARG A 247 10.83 -6.82 -22.27
C ARG A 247 9.46 -6.43 -21.71
N VAL A 248 9.32 -6.37 -20.35
CA VAL A 248 8.05 -5.99 -19.70
C VAL A 248 7.88 -4.48 -19.75
N ILE A 249 8.97 -3.74 -19.51
CA ILE A 249 8.96 -2.28 -19.58
C ILE A 249 8.60 -1.79 -20.98
N GLU A 250 9.10 -2.40 -22.05
CA GLU A 250 8.74 -2.04 -23.43
C GLU A 250 7.24 -2.33 -23.74
N ALA A 251 6.65 -3.34 -23.13
CA ALA A 251 5.21 -3.58 -23.23
C ALA A 251 4.41 -2.56 -22.42
N ALA A 252 4.80 -2.32 -21.15
CA ALA A 252 4.15 -1.37 -20.26
C ALA A 252 4.20 0.08 -20.79
N LYS A 253 5.28 0.48 -21.45
CA LYS A 253 5.41 1.78 -22.13
C LYS A 253 4.27 2.05 -23.11
N LYS A 254 3.83 1.03 -23.86
CA LYS A 254 2.73 1.19 -24.81
C LYS A 254 1.40 1.43 -24.10
N VAL A 255 1.17 0.76 -22.97
CA VAL A 255 -0.03 0.96 -22.16
C VAL A 255 -0.03 2.37 -21.56
N HIS A 256 1.07 2.76 -20.91
CA HIS A 256 1.27 4.07 -20.30
C HIS A 256 1.07 5.22 -21.30
N ASP A 257 1.63 5.09 -22.53
CA ASP A 257 1.51 6.11 -23.58
C ASP A 257 0.04 6.40 -23.96
N PHE A 258 -0.78 5.36 -24.04
CA PHE A 258 -2.21 5.51 -24.39
C PHE A 258 -3.11 5.85 -23.19
N LEU A 259 -2.65 5.66 -21.95
CA LEU A 259 -3.41 6.01 -20.76
C LEU A 259 -3.26 7.48 -20.37
N THR A 260 -2.02 7.96 -20.21
CA THR A 260 -1.74 9.26 -19.60
C THR A 260 -0.74 10.10 -20.36
N VAL A 261 -0.07 9.55 -21.38
CA VAL A 261 1.02 10.18 -22.14
C VAL A 261 2.28 10.39 -21.29
N GLY A 262 2.16 10.72 -20.01
CA GLY A 262 3.26 10.90 -19.08
C GLY A 262 2.87 11.63 -17.80
N ALA A 263 3.73 11.56 -16.79
CA ALA A 263 3.55 12.28 -15.54
C ALA A 263 3.87 13.76 -15.69
N ALA A 264 3.25 14.59 -14.84
CA ALA A 264 3.43 16.05 -14.87
C ALA A 264 4.90 16.47 -14.67
N ALA A 265 5.42 17.31 -15.56
CA ALA A 265 6.83 17.72 -15.61
C ALA A 265 7.36 18.31 -14.29
N PRO A 266 6.73 19.34 -13.68
CA PRO A 266 7.28 19.98 -12.48
C PRO A 266 7.32 19.03 -11.27
N LEU A 267 6.47 18.01 -11.24
CA LEU A 267 6.44 17.02 -10.16
C LEU A 267 7.62 16.05 -10.25
N GLN A 268 8.10 15.79 -11.45
CA GLN A 268 9.24 14.89 -11.68
C GLN A 268 10.55 15.53 -11.19
N GLU A 269 10.78 16.80 -11.44
CA GLU A 269 11.94 17.54 -10.92
C GLU A 269 11.90 17.62 -9.38
N ALA A 270 10.73 17.88 -8.82
CA ALA A 270 10.54 17.84 -7.37
C ALA A 270 10.90 16.48 -6.76
N ALA A 271 10.54 15.38 -7.42
CA ALA A 271 10.85 14.03 -6.96
C ALA A 271 12.35 13.71 -6.97
N VAL A 272 13.11 14.23 -7.94
CA VAL A 272 14.58 14.13 -7.96
C VAL A 272 15.18 14.70 -6.66
N THR A 273 14.64 15.83 -6.20
CA THR A 273 15.06 16.43 -4.92
C THR A 273 14.78 15.51 -3.73
N GLY A 274 13.61 14.86 -3.68
CA GLY A 274 13.26 13.91 -2.62
C GLY A 274 14.19 12.71 -2.56
N LEU A 275 14.59 12.17 -3.70
CA LEU A 275 15.50 11.01 -3.76
C LEU A 275 16.93 11.33 -3.29
N LYS A 276 17.29 12.60 -3.17
CA LYS A 276 18.60 13.06 -2.69
C LYS A 276 18.64 13.25 -1.15
N PHE A 277 17.54 13.03 -0.44
CA PHE A 277 17.54 13.14 1.03
C PHE A 277 18.50 12.13 1.65
N GLY A 278 19.22 12.59 2.66
CA GLY A 278 20.17 11.78 3.41
C GLY A 278 19.50 10.81 4.41
N PRO A 279 20.32 9.98 5.08
CA PRO A 279 19.83 9.02 6.10
C PRO A 279 19.02 9.68 7.20
N GLU A 280 19.39 10.88 7.61
CA GLU A 280 18.75 11.66 8.68
C GLU A 280 17.25 11.91 8.44
N TYR A 281 16.82 12.04 7.17
CA TYR A 281 15.41 12.16 6.84
C TYR A 281 14.65 10.86 7.11
N TYR A 282 15.24 9.73 6.77
CA TYR A 282 14.60 8.42 6.97
C TYR A 282 14.64 7.97 8.41
N GLU A 283 15.67 8.36 9.18
CA GLU A 283 15.73 8.17 10.64
C GLU A 283 14.62 8.98 11.32
N TRP A 284 14.49 10.27 10.99
CA TRP A 284 13.38 11.09 11.47
C TRP A 284 12.01 10.48 11.12
N LEU A 285 11.84 9.98 9.91
CA LEU A 285 10.58 9.37 9.46
C LEU A 285 10.26 8.10 10.26
N LYS A 286 11.28 7.27 10.52
CA LYS A 286 11.18 6.08 11.35
C LYS A 286 10.77 6.44 12.77
N ASP A 287 11.45 7.39 13.41
CA ASP A 287 11.17 7.81 14.77
C ASP A 287 9.76 8.38 14.91
N LEU A 288 9.36 9.25 13.98
CA LEU A 288 8.03 9.85 13.94
C LEU A 288 6.92 8.78 13.90
N TYR A 289 7.06 7.77 13.05
CA TYR A 289 6.04 6.75 12.93
C TYR A 289 6.14 5.65 13.99
N THR A 290 7.31 5.39 14.55
CA THR A 290 7.47 4.50 15.70
C THR A 290 6.71 5.05 16.90
N GLU A 291 6.89 6.33 17.26
CA GLU A 291 6.15 6.98 18.36
C GLU A 291 4.63 6.84 18.18
N LYS A 292 4.13 7.08 16.97
CA LYS A 292 2.70 7.02 16.67
C LYS A 292 2.15 5.60 16.70
N ARG A 293 2.91 4.62 16.20
CA ARG A 293 2.56 3.20 16.26
C ARG A 293 2.45 2.75 17.71
N ASP A 294 3.48 3.00 18.48
CA ASP A 294 3.57 2.57 19.87
C ASP A 294 2.46 3.20 20.71
N TYR A 295 2.14 4.45 20.46
CA TYR A 295 1.02 5.13 21.11
C TYR A 295 -0.32 4.45 20.78
N LEU A 296 -0.64 4.28 19.48
CA LEU A 296 -1.95 3.71 19.11
C LEU A 296 -2.07 2.25 19.54
N CYS A 297 -1.04 1.42 19.28
CA CYS A 297 -1.06 0.00 19.66
C CYS A 297 -1.14 -0.16 21.18
N GLY A 298 -0.37 0.61 21.96
CA GLY A 298 -0.46 0.57 23.41
C GLY A 298 -1.83 0.98 23.96
N ARG A 299 -2.52 1.93 23.31
CA ARG A 299 -3.91 2.28 23.68
C ARG A 299 -4.90 1.13 23.31
N LEU A 300 -4.72 0.47 22.17
CA LEU A 300 -5.53 -0.69 21.78
C LEU A 300 -5.33 -1.88 22.73
N GLU A 301 -4.08 -2.13 23.17
CA GLU A 301 -3.77 -3.14 24.20
C GLU A 301 -4.49 -2.84 25.51
N GLN A 302 -4.45 -1.59 25.98
CA GLN A 302 -5.16 -1.17 27.21
C GLN A 302 -6.68 -1.35 27.10
N MET A 303 -7.23 -1.28 25.89
CA MET A 303 -8.65 -1.53 25.60
C MET A 303 -8.96 -3.01 25.42
N GLU A 304 -7.99 -3.91 25.57
CA GLU A 304 -8.13 -5.36 25.29
C GLU A 304 -8.68 -5.66 23.89
N LEU A 305 -8.38 -4.80 22.90
CA LEU A 305 -8.75 -4.97 21.50
C LEU A 305 -7.63 -5.70 20.75
N PRO A 306 -7.83 -6.96 20.32
CA PRO A 306 -6.81 -7.69 19.56
C PRO A 306 -6.51 -6.97 18.24
N HIS A 307 -5.23 -6.84 17.94
CA HIS A 307 -4.79 -6.08 16.75
C HIS A 307 -3.43 -6.57 16.24
N THR A 308 -3.10 -6.23 15.00
CA THR A 308 -1.77 -6.50 14.46
C THR A 308 -0.73 -5.59 15.10
N THR A 309 0.50 -6.10 15.26
CA THR A 309 1.67 -5.30 15.62
C THR A 309 2.45 -4.98 14.35
N PRO A 310 2.31 -3.77 13.76
CA PRO A 310 2.94 -3.44 12.50
C PRO A 310 4.47 -3.40 12.60
N GLN A 311 5.13 -4.13 11.70
CA GLN A 311 6.58 -4.06 11.48
C GLN A 311 6.94 -3.02 10.42
N GLY A 312 5.97 -2.60 9.62
CA GLY A 312 6.11 -1.57 8.59
C GLY A 312 4.77 -0.99 8.15
N SER A 313 4.78 -0.08 7.17
CA SER A 313 3.64 0.76 6.78
C SER A 313 3.12 1.62 7.95
N TYR A 314 1.87 2.00 7.96
CA TYR A 314 1.26 2.73 9.09
C TYR A 314 -0.16 2.23 9.41
N PHE A 315 -0.45 0.99 9.05
CA PHE A 315 -1.77 0.37 9.24
C PHE A 315 -1.79 -0.62 10.39
N VAL A 316 -2.95 -0.68 11.04
CA VAL A 316 -3.27 -1.64 12.09
C VAL A 316 -4.60 -2.29 11.74
N LEU A 317 -4.66 -3.61 11.68
CA LEU A 317 -5.91 -4.35 11.69
C LEU A 317 -6.34 -4.59 13.13
N VAL A 318 -7.56 -4.22 13.46
CA VAL A 318 -8.16 -4.43 14.78
C VAL A 318 -9.27 -5.46 14.64
N ASN A 319 -9.22 -6.50 15.45
CA ASN A 319 -10.24 -7.54 15.51
C ASN A 319 -11.40 -7.06 16.36
N ILE A 320 -12.60 -7.03 15.78
CA ILE A 320 -13.84 -6.57 16.42
C ILE A 320 -14.78 -7.73 16.77
N SER A 321 -14.32 -8.98 16.72
CA SER A 321 -15.16 -10.17 17.04
C SER A 321 -15.84 -10.03 18.39
N GLY A 322 -15.13 -9.54 19.41
CA GLY A 322 -15.70 -9.35 20.74
C GLY A 322 -16.87 -8.37 20.81
N PHE A 323 -16.96 -7.42 19.86
CA PHE A 323 -18.16 -6.58 19.72
C PHE A 323 -19.27 -7.35 18.98
N LEU A 324 -18.92 -8.04 17.87
CA LEU A 324 -19.92 -8.72 17.02
C LEU A 324 -20.58 -9.93 17.70
N GLU A 325 -19.97 -10.49 18.72
CA GLU A 325 -20.54 -11.55 19.56
C GLU A 325 -21.63 -11.05 20.50
N ARG A 326 -21.79 -9.74 20.68
CA ARG A 326 -22.80 -9.15 21.54
C ARG A 326 -24.15 -9.12 20.86
N PRO A 327 -25.29 -9.27 21.63
CA PRO A 327 -26.62 -9.27 21.05
C PRO A 327 -26.96 -8.06 20.20
N GLU A 328 -26.43 -6.87 20.56
CA GLU A 328 -26.68 -5.60 19.88
C GLU A 328 -26.10 -5.57 18.47
N PHE A 329 -25.02 -6.32 18.22
CA PHE A 329 -24.31 -6.38 16.95
C PHE A 329 -24.50 -7.73 16.22
N SER A 330 -25.38 -8.58 16.73
CA SER A 330 -25.59 -9.91 16.15
C SER A 330 -25.99 -9.83 14.68
N GLY A 331 -25.20 -10.47 13.82
CA GLY A 331 -25.41 -10.51 12.37
C GLY A 331 -24.93 -9.26 11.61
N TRP A 332 -24.29 -8.31 12.29
CA TRP A 332 -23.72 -7.14 11.62
C TRP A 332 -22.48 -7.49 10.80
N THR A 333 -22.30 -6.75 9.73
CA THR A 333 -21.08 -6.70 8.97
C THR A 333 -20.12 -5.68 9.58
N ASP A 334 -18.85 -5.78 9.26
CA ASP A 334 -17.83 -4.79 9.63
C ASP A 334 -18.11 -3.40 9.03
N LEU A 335 -18.78 -3.34 7.87
CA LEU A 335 -19.24 -2.07 7.29
C LEU A 335 -20.32 -1.41 8.16
N GLU A 336 -21.32 -2.17 8.59
CA GLU A 336 -22.37 -1.67 9.51
C GLU A 336 -21.75 -1.23 10.84
N PHE A 337 -20.76 -1.97 11.35
CA PHE A 337 -20.02 -1.59 12.54
C PHE A 337 -19.24 -0.28 12.33
N CYS A 338 -18.51 -0.10 11.21
CA CYS A 338 -17.86 1.15 10.89
C CYS A 338 -18.84 2.33 10.79
N GLU A 339 -19.97 2.12 10.16
CA GLU A 339 -21.01 3.15 10.05
C GLU A 339 -21.60 3.55 11.40
N TRP A 340 -21.80 2.57 12.28
CA TRP A 340 -22.24 2.79 13.66
C TRP A 340 -21.17 3.54 14.48
N MET A 341 -19.90 3.15 14.32
CA MET A 341 -18.78 3.78 15.03
C MET A 341 -18.63 5.26 14.64
N ILE A 342 -18.79 5.61 13.35
CA ILE A 342 -18.81 7.02 12.92
C ILE A 342 -19.95 7.76 13.61
N LYS A 343 -21.15 7.21 13.58
CA LYS A 343 -22.35 7.87 14.09
C LYS A 343 -22.31 8.09 15.60
N ASN A 344 -21.79 7.15 16.37
CA ASN A 344 -21.88 7.18 17.85
C ASN A 344 -20.62 7.70 18.52
N TYR A 345 -19.46 7.56 17.88
CA TYR A 345 -18.16 7.95 18.44
C TYR A 345 -17.37 8.90 17.53
N GLY A 346 -17.85 9.19 16.32
CA GLY A 346 -17.20 10.11 15.40
C GLY A 346 -15.81 9.63 14.94
N VAL A 347 -15.61 8.31 14.78
CA VAL A 347 -14.37 7.70 14.28
C VAL A 347 -14.66 6.92 13.01
N ALA A 348 -14.05 7.28 11.91
CA ALA A 348 -14.16 6.61 10.62
C ALA A 348 -13.01 5.62 10.42
N ALA A 349 -13.31 4.32 10.35
CA ALA A 349 -12.34 3.26 10.05
C ALA A 349 -12.68 2.57 8.73
N VAL A 350 -11.75 1.79 8.18
CA VAL A 350 -12.03 0.97 7.00
C VAL A 350 -12.53 -0.39 7.43
N PRO A 351 -13.69 -0.86 6.91
CA PRO A 351 -14.10 -2.23 7.13
C PRO A 351 -13.08 -3.21 6.55
N GLY A 352 -12.71 -4.23 7.32
CA GLY A 352 -11.70 -5.23 6.93
C GLY A 352 -12.07 -5.95 5.65
N SER A 353 -13.37 -6.24 5.46
CA SER A 353 -13.91 -6.83 4.23
C SER A 353 -13.49 -6.10 2.94
N SER A 354 -13.06 -4.84 3.04
CA SER A 354 -12.47 -4.10 1.91
C SER A 354 -11.10 -4.63 1.46
N PHE A 355 -10.51 -5.58 2.17
CA PHE A 355 -9.17 -6.13 1.86
C PHE A 355 -9.20 -7.64 1.62
N PHE A 356 -10.30 -8.30 1.96
CA PHE A 356 -10.46 -9.74 1.82
C PHE A 356 -11.34 -10.09 0.61
N LYS A 357 -11.04 -11.21 -0.04
CA LYS A 357 -11.87 -11.77 -1.11
C LYS A 357 -13.10 -12.46 -0.53
N GLU A 358 -12.90 -13.23 0.54
CA GLU A 358 -13.96 -13.92 1.27
C GLU A 358 -14.70 -12.93 2.19
N PRO A 359 -15.97 -13.18 2.54
CA PRO A 359 -16.70 -12.34 3.48
C PRO A 359 -16.12 -12.51 4.91
N VAL A 360 -15.18 -11.65 5.25
CA VAL A 360 -14.56 -11.52 6.57
C VAL A 360 -15.10 -10.24 7.18
N ASN A 361 -15.87 -10.33 8.28
CA ASN A 361 -16.59 -9.20 8.86
C ASN A 361 -16.09 -8.79 10.26
N ASN A 362 -14.99 -9.39 10.72
CA ASN A 362 -14.51 -9.24 12.09
C ASN A 362 -13.28 -8.34 12.23
N TYR A 363 -12.93 -7.58 11.20
CA TYR A 363 -11.82 -6.64 11.27
C TYR A 363 -12.22 -5.24 10.83
N ILE A 364 -11.55 -4.25 11.43
CA ILE A 364 -11.47 -2.88 10.91
C ILE A 364 -10.01 -2.50 10.74
N ARG A 365 -9.70 -1.66 9.75
CA ARG A 365 -8.35 -1.10 9.60
C ARG A 365 -8.32 0.33 10.11
N LEU A 366 -7.41 0.60 11.02
CA LEU A 366 -6.99 1.93 11.45
C LEU A 366 -5.63 2.25 10.81
N HIS A 367 -5.14 3.48 11.03
CA HIS A 367 -3.77 3.85 10.74
C HIS A 367 -3.27 4.90 11.73
N PHE A 368 -1.99 4.87 12.05
CA PHE A 368 -1.42 5.81 13.01
C PHE A 368 -0.76 7.05 12.36
N SER A 369 -0.89 7.22 11.03
CA SER A 369 -0.41 8.43 10.36
C SER A 369 -1.37 9.60 10.55
N ARG A 370 -1.43 10.11 11.79
CA ARG A 370 -2.19 11.29 12.21
C ARG A 370 -1.35 12.12 13.17
N GLY A 371 -1.64 13.41 13.25
CA GLY A 371 -1.07 14.31 14.26
C GLY A 371 -1.38 13.81 15.68
N LYS A 372 -0.47 14.07 16.62
CA LYS A 372 -0.56 13.59 18.01
C LYS A 372 -1.93 13.88 18.64
N GLU A 373 -2.39 15.11 18.60
CA GLU A 373 -3.69 15.50 19.15
C GLU A 373 -4.86 14.73 18.54
N THR A 374 -4.79 14.45 17.24
CA THR A 374 -5.83 13.65 16.55
C THR A 374 -5.80 12.20 16.98
N LEU A 375 -4.59 11.61 17.16
CA LEU A 375 -4.44 10.24 17.65
C LEU A 375 -4.93 10.10 19.09
N GLU A 376 -4.62 11.08 19.95
CA GLU A 376 -5.09 11.12 21.34
C GLU A 376 -6.62 11.21 21.39
N ALA A 377 -7.22 12.14 20.65
CA ALA A 377 -8.67 12.28 20.60
C ALA A 377 -9.37 11.02 20.04
N ALA A 378 -8.74 10.37 19.05
CA ALA A 378 -9.27 9.11 18.49
C ALA A 378 -9.19 7.96 19.50
N ALA A 379 -8.05 7.81 20.17
CA ALA A 379 -7.85 6.80 21.19
C ALA A 379 -8.83 6.96 22.36
N ASP A 380 -9.09 8.19 22.78
CA ASP A 380 -10.08 8.47 23.84
C ASP A 380 -11.51 8.10 23.42
N ARG A 381 -11.88 8.34 22.15
CA ARG A 381 -13.18 7.93 21.62
C ARG A 381 -13.31 6.41 21.49
N LEU A 382 -12.24 5.74 21.05
CA LEU A 382 -12.20 4.28 20.97
C LEU A 382 -12.22 3.65 22.38
N GLU A 383 -11.49 4.23 23.35
CA GLU A 383 -11.53 3.78 24.75
C GLU A 383 -12.93 3.94 25.35
N LYS A 384 -13.58 5.08 25.09
CA LYS A 384 -14.99 5.27 25.50
C LYS A 384 -15.88 4.17 24.91
N MET A 385 -15.74 3.89 23.60
CA MET A 385 -16.46 2.81 22.94
C MET A 385 -16.19 1.45 23.62
N ALA A 386 -14.93 1.13 23.89
CA ALA A 386 -14.54 -0.11 24.55
C ALA A 386 -15.18 -0.24 25.94
N LYS A 387 -15.13 0.81 26.76
CA LYS A 387 -15.75 0.86 28.10
C LYS A 387 -17.27 0.75 28.06
N ASP A 388 -17.95 1.44 27.15
CA ASP A 388 -19.41 1.40 26.99
C ASP A 388 -19.90 -0.05 26.70
N TYR A 389 -19.00 -0.90 26.18
CA TYR A 389 -19.25 -2.32 25.87
C TYR A 389 -18.42 -3.29 26.73
N GLY A 390 -17.88 -2.85 27.88
CA GLY A 390 -17.26 -3.71 28.90
C GLY A 390 -15.95 -4.38 28.48
N PHE A 391 -15.20 -3.72 27.60
CA PHE A 391 -13.77 -3.94 27.37
C PHE A 391 -13.00 -2.98 28.28
N CYS A 392 -11.76 -3.39 28.75
CA CYS A 392 -10.91 -2.69 29.72
C CYS A 392 -11.47 -2.58 31.15
#